data_f99890876039c4f36b4eab9ded7e9e40
#
_entry.id   f99890876039c4f36b4eab9ded7e9e40
#
_cell.length_a   1.000
_cell.length_b   1.000
_cell.length_c   1.000
_cell.angle_alpha   90.00
_cell.angle_beta   90.00
_cell.angle_gamma   90.00
#
_symmetry.space_group_name_H-M   'P 1'
#
loop_
_entity.id
_entity.type
_entity.pdbx_description
1 polymer ?
#
loop_
_entity_poly.entity_id
_entity_poly.type
_entity_poly.pdbx_seq_one_letter_code
_entity_poly.pdbx_strand_id
1 'polypeptide(L)'
;PRGTNERSWLYRIRPSVKHTGRFKGASHPLWKTGPNIGDHELALGQYRWNPTPMPSEPTDFIAGMRSITTAGDVLGQSGMAAPVYVANRSMVDDHFFNADGELLVVPQVGALRFVTEMGVIELRPGEIARSEERR
;
A
#
# COMPACT_ATOMS: atom_id res chain seq x y z
N PRO A 1 8.64 -34.36 -4.01
CA PRO A 1 9.52 -34.39 -2.83
C PRO A 1 10.25 -33.07 -2.66
N ARG A 2 10.58 -32.72 -1.42
CA ARG A 2 11.22 -31.44 -1.08
C ARG A 2 12.60 -31.28 -1.72
N GLY A 3 13.33 -32.39 -1.86
CA GLY A 3 14.68 -32.37 -2.44
C GLY A 3 14.72 -32.15 -3.97
N THR A 4 13.58 -32.21 -4.65
CA THR A 4 13.47 -31.97 -6.10
C THR A 4 12.72 -30.69 -6.42
N ASN A 5 12.32 -29.93 -5.42
CA ASN A 5 11.57 -28.71 -5.62
C ASN A 5 12.52 -27.50 -5.66
N GLU A 6 12.64 -26.89 -6.81
CA GLU A 6 13.48 -25.71 -7.06
C GLU A 6 12.87 -24.39 -6.55
N ARG A 7 11.65 -24.44 -5.94
CA ARG A 7 11.00 -23.26 -5.40
C ARG A 7 11.61 -22.89 -4.05
N SER A 8 11.68 -21.58 -3.75
CA SER A 8 12.04 -21.07 -2.45
C SER A 8 11.03 -21.49 -1.40
N TRP A 9 11.53 -21.89 -0.23
CA TRP A 9 10.74 -22.23 0.93
C TRP A 9 10.96 -21.19 2.01
N LEU A 10 9.86 -20.58 2.45
CA LEU A 10 9.86 -19.68 3.59
C LEU A 10 9.33 -20.42 4.81
N TYR A 11 10.11 -20.41 5.88
CA TYR A 11 9.70 -20.96 7.16
C TYR A 11 9.41 -19.82 8.12
N ARG A 12 8.24 -19.86 8.72
CA ARG A 12 7.84 -18.93 9.77
C ARG A 12 7.88 -19.63 11.11
N ILE A 13 8.32 -18.92 12.14
CA ILE A 13 8.31 -19.44 13.51
C ILE A 13 6.88 -19.70 13.97
N ARG A 14 5.93 -18.87 13.49
CA ARG A 14 4.51 -19.03 13.79
C ARG A 14 3.71 -19.21 12.52
N PRO A 15 2.67 -20.06 12.52
CA PRO A 15 1.75 -20.16 11.39
C PRO A 15 1.11 -18.81 11.07
N SER A 16 0.89 -18.51 9.79
CA SER A 16 0.27 -17.26 9.36
C SER A 16 -1.16 -17.05 9.90
N VAL A 17 -1.86 -18.13 10.21
CA VAL A 17 -3.20 -18.11 10.83
C VAL A 17 -3.17 -17.79 12.33
N LYS A 18 -2.01 -17.83 12.98
CA LYS A 18 -1.87 -17.54 14.40
C LYS A 18 -1.60 -16.06 14.60
N HIS A 19 -2.63 -15.30 14.82
CA HIS A 19 -2.51 -13.89 15.19
C HIS A 19 -2.15 -13.74 16.67
N THR A 20 -1.26 -12.80 16.98
CA THR A 20 -0.86 -12.47 18.36
C THR A 20 -1.84 -11.56 19.08
N GLY A 21 -2.80 -10.99 18.37
CA GLY A 21 -3.82 -10.11 18.90
C GLY A 21 -5.03 -10.03 17.97
N ARG A 22 -6.04 -9.31 18.40
CA ARG A 22 -7.20 -9.01 17.55
C ARG A 22 -6.87 -7.86 16.61
N PHE A 23 -7.35 -7.93 15.37
CA PHE A 23 -7.35 -6.79 14.48
C PHE A 23 -8.20 -5.66 15.07
N LYS A 24 -7.70 -4.46 14.95
CA LYS A 24 -8.40 -3.24 15.34
C LYS A 24 -8.73 -2.44 14.09
N GLY A 25 -9.94 -1.89 14.04
CA GLY A 25 -10.28 -0.92 13.00
C GLY A 25 -9.37 0.31 13.13
N ALA A 26 -8.85 0.76 12.00
CA ALA A 26 -8.11 2.01 11.90
C ALA A 26 -8.86 2.96 10.97
N SER A 27 -8.92 4.23 11.35
CA SER A 27 -9.48 5.29 10.52
C SER A 27 -8.34 6.09 9.90
N HIS A 28 -8.41 6.32 8.60
CA HIS A 28 -7.46 7.18 7.91
C HIS A 28 -8.20 8.33 7.22
N PRO A 29 -7.81 9.60 7.45
CA PRO A 29 -8.60 10.74 6.98
C PRO A 29 -8.60 10.87 5.45
N LEU A 30 -7.48 10.55 4.81
CA LEU A 30 -7.26 10.79 3.38
C LEU A 30 -7.24 9.50 2.54
N TRP A 31 -7.08 8.35 3.16
CA TRP A 31 -7.05 7.07 2.46
C TRP A 31 -8.39 6.37 2.59
N LYS A 32 -9.03 6.10 1.45
CA LYS A 32 -10.33 5.44 1.34
C LYS A 32 -10.18 4.14 0.56
N THR A 33 -10.88 3.12 1.00
CA THR A 33 -10.85 1.76 0.41
C THR A 33 -11.99 1.51 -0.58
N GLY A 34 -12.81 2.50 -0.88
CA GLY A 34 -13.90 2.40 -1.83
C GLY A 34 -14.34 3.77 -2.32
N PRO A 35 -15.31 3.81 -3.25
CA PRO A 35 -15.85 5.07 -3.73
C PRO A 35 -16.40 5.89 -2.57
N ASN A 36 -15.93 7.09 -2.43
CA ASN A 36 -16.48 8.01 -1.45
C ASN A 36 -17.75 8.63 -2.02
N ILE A 37 -18.88 7.97 -1.85
CA ILE A 37 -20.21 8.47 -2.23
C ILE A 37 -20.76 9.41 -1.13
N GLY A 38 -19.90 9.98 -0.30
CA GLY A 38 -20.31 10.92 0.73
C GLY A 38 -20.57 12.32 0.14
N ASP A 39 -20.84 13.27 1.01
CA ASP A 39 -21.32 14.66 0.81
C ASP A 39 -20.46 15.57 -0.10
N HIS A 40 -19.79 15.02 -1.08
CA HIS A 40 -19.04 15.80 -2.04
C HIS A 40 -19.87 16.03 -3.31
N GLU A 41 -20.11 17.26 -3.62
CA GLU A 41 -20.60 17.63 -4.95
C GLU A 41 -19.67 17.05 -6.01
N LEU A 42 -20.23 16.30 -6.95
CA LEU A 42 -19.51 15.88 -8.14
C LEU A 42 -19.12 17.15 -8.89
N ALA A 43 -17.84 17.44 -8.95
CA ALA A 43 -17.38 18.55 -9.75
C ALA A 43 -17.67 18.22 -11.23
N LEU A 44 -18.46 19.07 -11.85
CA LEU A 44 -18.79 18.97 -13.27
C LEU A 44 -17.75 19.80 -14.03
N GLY A 45 -16.75 19.17 -14.63
CA GLY A 45 -15.75 19.88 -15.39
C GLY A 45 -14.39 19.19 -15.42
N GLN A 46 -13.36 19.93 -15.74
CA GLN A 46 -12.00 19.44 -15.78
C GLN A 46 -11.44 19.33 -14.36
N TYR A 47 -10.84 18.18 -14.06
CA TYR A 47 -10.13 17.95 -12.81
C TYR A 47 -8.63 18.17 -13.00
N ARG A 48 -8.05 18.82 -12.04
CA ARG A 48 -6.59 18.92 -11.92
C ARG A 48 -6.19 18.74 -10.48
N TRP A 49 -5.32 17.78 -10.23
CA TRP A 49 -4.67 17.63 -8.95
C TRP A 49 -3.32 18.38 -8.98
N ASN A 50 -3.13 19.26 -8.04
CA ASN A 50 -1.83 19.86 -7.81
C ASN A 50 -0.91 18.81 -7.15
N PRO A 51 0.41 18.91 -7.33
CA PRO A 51 1.35 18.08 -6.60
C PRO A 51 1.09 18.13 -5.09
N THR A 52 1.09 16.98 -4.44
CA THR A 52 0.95 16.92 -2.98
C THR A 52 2.21 17.47 -2.35
N PRO A 53 2.12 18.49 -1.49
CA PRO A 53 3.29 19.06 -0.85
C PRO A 53 3.92 18.03 0.11
N MET A 54 5.24 18.11 0.26
CA MET A 54 5.94 17.30 1.25
C MET A 54 5.50 17.72 2.66
N PRO A 55 5.19 16.79 3.56
CA PRO A 55 4.77 17.12 4.91
C PRO A 55 5.90 17.78 5.71
N SER A 56 5.55 18.73 6.55
CA SER A 56 6.47 19.35 7.52
C SER A 56 6.74 18.47 8.74
N GLU A 57 5.74 17.68 9.13
CA GLU A 57 5.82 16.76 10.24
C GLU A 57 6.32 15.36 9.80
N PRO A 58 6.94 14.59 10.73
CA PRO A 58 7.38 13.24 10.44
C PRO A 58 6.21 12.35 10.00
N THR A 59 6.19 11.98 8.72
CA THR A 59 5.09 11.26 8.09
C THR A 59 5.65 10.03 7.40
N ASP A 60 5.16 8.86 7.80
CA ASP A 60 5.51 7.58 7.17
C ASP A 60 4.62 7.26 5.97
N PHE A 61 4.89 6.11 5.34
CA PHE A 61 4.18 5.67 4.14
C PHE A 61 2.66 5.60 4.34
N ILE A 62 2.19 5.03 5.45
CA ILE A 62 0.76 4.87 5.74
C ILE A 62 0.12 6.24 6.00
N ALA A 63 0.71 7.02 6.90
CA ALA A 63 0.18 8.33 7.28
C ALA A 63 0.14 9.32 6.10
N GLY A 64 1.09 9.18 5.17
CA GLY A 64 1.18 10.04 4.00
C GLY A 64 0.35 9.58 2.79
N MET A 65 -0.39 8.47 2.90
CA MET A 65 -1.17 7.93 1.80
C MET A 65 -2.48 8.70 1.60
N ARG A 66 -2.81 8.97 0.35
CA ARG A 66 -4.02 9.68 -0.06
C ARG A 66 -4.63 9.02 -1.27
N SER A 67 -5.91 8.67 -1.21
CA SER A 67 -6.65 8.18 -2.37
C SER A 67 -6.92 9.32 -3.36
N ILE A 68 -6.55 9.10 -4.60
CA ILE A 68 -6.83 10.03 -5.71
C ILE A 68 -8.03 9.51 -6.50
N THR A 69 -7.98 8.25 -6.94
CA THR A 69 -9.08 7.62 -7.66
C THR A 69 -9.32 6.23 -7.11
N THR A 70 -10.58 5.82 -7.11
CA THR A 70 -11.02 4.47 -6.74
C THR A 70 -12.14 4.04 -7.68
N ALA A 71 -12.17 2.74 -8.01
CA ALA A 71 -13.26 2.11 -8.74
C ALA A 71 -13.50 0.74 -8.15
N GLY A 72 -14.75 0.42 -7.85
CA GLY A 72 -15.10 -0.80 -7.12
C GLY A 72 -14.81 -0.70 -5.62
N ASP A 73 -14.99 -1.78 -4.92
CA ASP A 73 -14.78 -1.88 -3.48
C ASP A 73 -14.42 -3.30 -3.02
N VAL A 74 -13.98 -3.42 -1.78
CA VAL A 74 -13.55 -4.68 -1.16
C VAL A 74 -14.73 -5.67 -1.04
N LEU A 75 -15.95 -5.19 -0.79
CA LEU A 75 -17.13 -6.05 -0.64
C LEU A 75 -17.52 -6.67 -2.00
N GLY A 76 -17.38 -5.91 -3.07
CA GLY A 76 -17.58 -6.39 -4.43
C GLY A 76 -16.45 -7.30 -4.94
N GLN A 77 -15.37 -7.44 -4.20
CA GLN A 77 -14.18 -8.21 -4.55
C GLN A 77 -13.61 -7.86 -5.94
N SER A 78 -13.81 -6.65 -6.35
CA SER A 78 -13.33 -6.12 -7.64
C SER A 78 -13.06 -4.64 -7.53
N GLY A 79 -12.08 -4.17 -8.28
CA GLY A 79 -11.82 -2.75 -8.34
C GLY A 79 -10.33 -2.42 -8.46
N MET A 80 -10.08 -1.13 -8.48
CA MET A 80 -8.74 -0.57 -8.53
C MET A 80 -8.72 0.74 -7.76
N ALA A 81 -7.62 1.02 -7.09
CA ALA A 81 -7.38 2.30 -6.45
C ALA A 81 -6.01 2.84 -6.88
N ALA A 82 -5.91 4.14 -7.07
CA ALA A 82 -4.65 4.82 -7.29
C ALA A 82 -4.43 5.85 -6.18
N PRO A 83 -3.77 5.47 -5.09
CA PRO A 83 -3.34 6.40 -4.08
C PRO A 83 -2.02 7.08 -4.47
N VAL A 84 -1.80 8.26 -3.93
CA VAL A 84 -0.50 8.93 -3.90
C VAL A 84 -0.01 8.93 -2.46
N TYR A 85 1.28 8.80 -2.25
CA TYR A 85 1.88 8.93 -0.93
C TYR A 85 3.00 9.97 -0.92
N VAL A 86 3.17 10.61 0.21
CA VAL A 86 4.30 11.48 0.52
C VAL A 86 4.84 11.09 1.89
N ALA A 87 6.09 10.69 1.96
CA ALA A 87 6.71 10.22 3.19
C ALA A 87 8.07 10.87 3.38
N ASN A 88 8.35 11.35 4.59
CA ASN A 88 9.63 11.90 5.00
C ASN A 88 10.24 11.17 6.20
N ARG A 89 9.59 10.07 6.64
CA ARG A 89 10.04 9.20 7.72
C ARG A 89 9.88 7.73 7.31
N SER A 90 10.86 6.90 7.63
CA SER A 90 10.76 5.45 7.45
C SER A 90 9.85 4.83 8.52
N MET A 91 9.15 3.77 8.15
CA MET A 91 8.49 2.87 9.11
C MET A 91 9.57 2.04 9.82
N VAL A 92 9.48 1.91 11.14
CA VAL A 92 10.48 1.19 11.95
C VAL A 92 9.90 -0.09 12.53
N ASP A 93 8.80 0.01 13.26
CA ASP A 93 8.17 -1.11 13.96
C ASP A 93 6.87 -1.57 13.31
N ASP A 94 6.35 -0.77 12.37
CA ASP A 94 5.12 -1.05 11.66
C ASP A 94 5.41 -1.69 10.29
N HIS A 95 4.50 -2.56 9.86
CA HIS A 95 4.54 -3.19 8.55
C HIS A 95 3.24 -2.95 7.81
N PHE A 96 3.36 -2.61 6.53
CA PHE A 96 2.22 -2.54 5.64
C PHE A 96 1.94 -3.93 5.05
N PHE A 97 0.70 -4.35 5.12
CA PHE A 97 0.23 -5.57 4.51
C PHE A 97 -1.04 -5.29 3.70
N ASN A 98 -1.02 -5.63 2.42
CA ASN A 98 -2.17 -5.57 1.55
C ASN A 98 -2.69 -7.00 1.29
N ALA A 99 -3.89 -7.29 1.76
CA ALA A 99 -4.56 -8.58 1.58
C ALA A 99 -5.62 -8.56 0.48
N ASP A 100 -5.90 -7.39 -0.11
CA ASP A 100 -7.02 -7.20 -1.03
C ASP A 100 -6.62 -7.40 -2.50
N GLY A 101 -5.34 -7.37 -2.81
CA GLY A 101 -4.89 -7.51 -4.18
C GLY A 101 -3.42 -7.14 -4.39
N GLU A 102 -3.06 -7.01 -5.65
CA GLU A 102 -1.71 -6.64 -6.05
C GLU A 102 -1.43 -5.16 -5.76
N LEU A 103 -0.20 -4.87 -5.40
CA LEU A 103 0.26 -3.51 -5.17
C LEU A 103 1.37 -3.15 -6.16
N LEU A 104 1.18 -2.05 -6.88
CA LEU A 104 2.18 -1.44 -7.73
C LEU A 104 2.69 -0.16 -7.06
N VAL A 105 3.99 -0.03 -6.91
CA VAL A 105 4.61 1.15 -6.31
C VAL A 105 5.55 1.81 -7.31
N VAL A 106 5.31 3.10 -7.55
CA VAL A 106 6.04 3.90 -8.53
C VAL A 106 6.57 5.16 -7.84
N PRO A 107 7.85 5.20 -7.45
CA PRO A 107 8.43 6.39 -6.85
C PRO A 107 8.59 7.50 -7.91
N GLN A 108 8.20 8.72 -7.57
CA GLN A 108 8.38 9.90 -8.41
C GLN A 108 9.59 10.73 -7.98
N VAL A 109 9.81 10.85 -6.67
CA VAL A 109 10.88 11.63 -6.08
C VAL A 109 11.47 10.83 -4.91
N GLY A 110 12.79 10.88 -4.76
CA GLY A 110 13.50 10.17 -3.71
C GLY A 110 13.71 8.68 -4.02
N ALA A 111 14.34 7.98 -3.12
CA ALA A 111 14.58 6.55 -3.20
C ALA A 111 13.82 5.83 -2.09
N LEU A 112 13.32 4.66 -2.39
CA LEU A 112 12.60 3.79 -1.47
C LEU A 112 13.41 2.54 -1.18
N ARG A 113 13.38 2.11 0.07
CA ARG A 113 13.92 0.84 0.51
C ARG A 113 12.79 0.01 1.10
N PHE A 114 12.37 -1.02 0.36
CA PHE A 114 11.39 -1.98 0.84
C PHE A 114 12.08 -3.15 1.51
N VAL A 115 11.74 -3.37 2.76
CA VAL A 115 12.11 -4.59 3.49
C VAL A 115 10.93 -5.53 3.42
N THR A 116 11.06 -6.59 2.66
CA THR A 116 10.03 -7.59 2.43
C THR A 116 10.39 -8.94 3.03
N GLU A 117 9.45 -9.86 3.11
CA GLU A 117 9.72 -11.25 3.52
C GLU A 117 10.76 -11.94 2.62
N MET A 118 10.91 -11.50 1.38
CA MET A 118 11.81 -12.11 0.38
C MET A 118 13.16 -11.41 0.29
N GLY A 119 13.35 -10.34 1.02
CA GLY A 119 14.58 -9.55 1.00
C GLY A 119 14.32 -8.04 0.88
N VAL A 120 15.37 -7.32 0.57
CA VAL A 120 15.36 -5.86 0.46
C VAL A 120 15.39 -5.46 -1.01
N ILE A 121 14.48 -4.56 -1.36
CA ILE A 121 14.39 -3.97 -2.70
C ILE A 121 14.63 -2.47 -2.58
N GLU A 122 15.54 -1.94 -3.36
CA GLU A 122 15.75 -0.50 -3.49
C GLU A 122 15.16 -0.03 -4.82
N LEU A 123 14.40 1.05 -4.76
CA LEU A 123 13.72 1.66 -5.91
C LEU A 123 14.07 3.13 -6.02
N ARG A 124 14.28 3.55 -7.25
CA ARG A 124 14.51 4.95 -7.61
C ARG A 124 13.47 5.44 -8.62
N PRO A 125 13.32 6.73 -8.83
CA PRO A 125 12.49 7.25 -9.90
C PRO A 125 12.81 6.62 -11.25
N GLY A 126 11.78 6.15 -11.96
CA GLY A 126 11.91 5.38 -13.20
C GLY A 126 11.86 3.87 -13.02
N GLU A 127 11.89 3.38 -11.80
CA GLU A 127 11.73 1.96 -11.47
C GLU A 127 10.35 1.70 -10.86
N ILE A 128 9.87 0.47 -10.96
CA ILE A 128 8.56 0.04 -10.46
C ILE A 128 8.73 -1.23 -9.65
N ALA A 129 8.14 -1.27 -8.45
CA ALA A 129 7.97 -2.52 -7.71
C ALA A 129 6.54 -3.02 -7.83
N ARG A 130 6.40 -4.31 -8.00
CA ARG A 130 5.13 -5.01 -7.92
C ARG A 130 5.17 -6.04 -6.80
N SER A 131 4.21 -5.98 -5.92
CA SER A 131 3.96 -7.02 -4.92
C SER A 131 2.75 -7.83 -5.38
N GLU A 132 2.93 -9.15 -5.49
CA GLU A 132 1.84 -10.07 -5.79
C GLU A 132 1.23 -10.58 -4.50
N GLU A 133 -0.11 -10.58 -4.45
CA GLU A 133 -0.82 -11.34 -3.43
C GLU A 133 -0.58 -12.84 -3.67
N ARG A 134 -0.09 -13.54 -2.66
CA ARG A 134 -0.09 -15.00 -2.66
C ARG A 134 -1.37 -15.49 -2.02
N ARG A 135 -2.28 -15.98 -2.83
CA ARG A 135 -3.42 -16.78 -2.39
C ARG A 135 -2.98 -18.19 -2.00
#